data_0568a0fef5d1870ce4e9317d1a76772a
#
_entry.id   0568a0fef5d1870ce4e9317d1a76772a
#
_cell.length_a   1.000
_cell.length_b   1.000
_cell.length_c   1.000
_cell.angle_alpha   90.00
_cell.angle_beta   90.00
_cell.angle_gamma   90.00
#
_symmetry.space_group_name_H-M   'P 1'
#
loop_
_entity.id
_entity.type
_entity.pdbx_description
1 polymer ?
#
loop_
_entity_poly.entity_id
_entity_poly.type
_entity_poly.pdbx_seq_one_letter_code
_entity_poly.pdbx_strand_id
1 'polypeptide(L)'
;MKRIRLLVIDPQNDFMDVDGAALPVPGASADMARLAGFVDTMAAQIDDIVVTLDSHASVGIERTSFWLDGQGAPVAPFTPITAAELAAGQYRPRHARRADEALAYLKALEDGGERTLVVWPVHCVLGTWGHNIVPVLADRIAAWEMAS
;
A
#
# COMPACT_ATOMS: atom_id res chain seq x y z
N MET A 1 3.40 34.22 13.99
CA MET A 1 2.76 33.54 12.83
C MET A 1 2.42 32.12 13.22
N LYS A 2 1.30 31.56 12.75
CA LYS A 2 1.01 30.14 12.91
C LYS A 2 1.96 29.36 12.00
N ARG A 3 2.66 28.37 12.53
CA ARG A 3 3.52 27.46 11.79
C ARG A 3 2.71 26.32 11.22
N ILE A 4 2.95 25.94 9.98
CA ILE A 4 2.29 24.83 9.31
C ILE A 4 3.27 23.66 9.22
N ARG A 5 2.91 22.52 9.80
CA ARG A 5 3.52 21.23 9.51
C ARG A 5 2.57 20.42 8.66
N LEU A 6 3.02 20.03 7.49
CA LEU A 6 2.24 19.25 6.54
C LEU A 6 2.60 17.78 6.67
N LEU A 7 1.63 16.95 6.99
CA LEU A 7 1.77 15.49 6.92
C LEU A 7 1.05 14.99 5.67
N VAL A 8 1.80 14.41 4.76
CA VAL A 8 1.31 13.81 3.51
C VAL A 8 1.41 12.29 3.65
N ILE A 9 0.27 11.61 3.57
CA ILE A 9 0.20 10.18 3.80
C ILE A 9 0.10 9.45 2.46
N ASP A 10 1.11 8.62 2.18
CA ASP A 10 1.19 7.66 1.08
C ASP A 10 0.85 8.23 -0.32
N PRO A 11 1.44 9.35 -0.75
CA PRO A 11 1.15 9.98 -2.05
C PRO A 11 1.84 9.23 -3.20
N GLN A 12 1.63 7.90 -3.29
CA GLN A 12 2.39 7.01 -4.16
C GLN A 12 1.64 6.70 -5.46
N ASN A 13 2.40 6.40 -6.52
CA ASN A 13 1.85 6.14 -7.84
C ASN A 13 0.86 4.97 -7.85
N ASP A 14 1.07 3.92 -7.05
CA ASP A 14 0.17 2.76 -7.01
C ASP A 14 -1.22 3.08 -6.45
N PHE A 15 -1.39 4.21 -5.77
CA PHE A 15 -2.69 4.67 -5.25
C PHE A 15 -3.40 5.67 -6.17
N MET A 16 -2.75 6.11 -7.24
CA MET A 16 -3.36 7.06 -8.18
C MET A 16 -4.35 6.38 -9.10
N ASP A 17 -5.38 7.11 -9.54
CA ASP A 17 -6.35 6.66 -10.54
C ASP A 17 -5.81 6.84 -11.97
N VAL A 18 -4.69 6.17 -12.25
CA VAL A 18 -3.97 6.19 -13.53
C VAL A 18 -3.65 4.78 -14.00
N ASP A 19 -3.41 4.63 -15.29
CA ASP A 19 -3.01 3.35 -15.87
C ASP A 19 -1.71 2.84 -15.26
N GLY A 20 -1.70 1.57 -14.90
CA GLY A 20 -0.55 0.89 -14.29
C GLY A 20 -0.50 0.96 -12.77
N ALA A 21 -1.34 1.74 -12.11
CA ALA A 21 -1.46 1.73 -10.66
C ALA A 21 -2.04 0.40 -10.15
N ALA A 22 -1.41 -0.18 -9.13
CA ALA A 22 -1.78 -1.50 -8.63
C ALA A 22 -2.98 -1.50 -7.68
N LEU A 23 -3.26 -0.37 -7.03
CA LEU A 23 -4.34 -0.20 -6.06
C LEU A 23 -4.98 1.20 -6.19
N PRO A 24 -5.56 1.54 -7.35
CA PRO A 24 -6.04 2.89 -7.63
C PRO A 24 -7.18 3.32 -6.71
N VAL A 25 -7.09 4.54 -6.20
CA VAL A 25 -8.12 5.20 -5.40
C VAL A 25 -8.79 6.28 -6.25
N PRO A 26 -10.10 6.20 -6.51
CA PRO A 26 -10.79 7.19 -7.35
C PRO A 26 -10.62 8.63 -6.83
N GLY A 27 -10.17 9.53 -7.70
CA GLY A 27 -9.95 10.94 -7.38
C GLY A 27 -8.59 11.27 -6.78
N ALA A 28 -7.72 10.27 -6.52
CA ALA A 28 -6.42 10.49 -5.89
C ALA A 28 -5.51 11.42 -6.72
N SER A 29 -5.46 11.27 -8.05
CA SER A 29 -4.66 12.16 -8.90
C SER A 29 -5.10 13.62 -8.82
N ALA A 30 -6.41 13.86 -8.78
CA ALA A 30 -6.94 15.21 -8.62
C ALA A 30 -6.65 15.78 -7.22
N ASP A 31 -6.62 14.93 -6.19
CA ASP A 31 -6.25 15.32 -4.84
C ASP A 31 -4.77 15.71 -4.74
N MET A 32 -3.89 14.93 -5.35
CA MET A 32 -2.46 15.25 -5.42
C MET A 32 -2.19 16.54 -6.19
N ALA A 33 -2.94 16.84 -7.23
CA ALA A 33 -2.86 18.12 -7.94
C ALA A 33 -3.29 19.32 -7.06
N ARG A 34 -4.36 19.13 -6.24
CA ARG A 34 -4.78 20.16 -5.26
C ARG A 34 -3.74 20.36 -4.17
N LEU A 35 -3.16 19.26 -3.67
CA LEU A 35 -2.11 19.31 -2.67
C LEU A 35 -0.85 20.01 -3.20
N ALA A 36 -0.44 19.73 -4.43
CA ALA A 36 0.66 20.39 -5.09
C ALA A 36 0.43 21.91 -5.19
N GLY A 37 -0.78 22.33 -5.58
CA GLY A 37 -1.17 23.74 -5.61
C GLY A 37 -1.20 24.39 -4.21
N PHE A 38 -1.57 23.62 -3.18
CA PHE A 38 -1.50 24.08 -1.79
C PHE A 38 -0.05 24.33 -1.36
N VAL A 39 0.87 23.41 -1.64
CA VAL A 39 2.30 23.56 -1.34
C VAL A 39 2.86 24.81 -2.01
N ASP A 40 2.56 25.03 -3.30
CA ASP A 40 2.99 26.24 -4.02
C ASP A 40 2.47 27.54 -3.37
N THR A 41 1.17 27.56 -3.04
CA THR A 41 0.53 28.77 -2.51
C THR A 41 0.98 29.10 -1.09
N MET A 42 1.25 28.07 -0.29
CA MET A 42 1.55 28.20 1.13
C MET A 42 3.04 28.04 1.46
N ALA A 43 3.90 27.90 0.45
CA ALA A 43 5.33 27.59 0.60
C ALA A 43 6.02 28.40 1.71
N ALA A 44 5.81 29.71 1.74
CA ALA A 44 6.42 30.62 2.74
C ALA A 44 5.86 30.45 4.18
N GLN A 45 4.79 29.67 4.36
CA GLN A 45 4.14 29.43 5.65
C GLN A 45 4.33 27.99 6.15
N ILE A 46 4.83 27.11 5.29
CA ILE A 46 5.13 25.71 5.62
C ILE A 46 6.53 25.67 6.24
N ASP A 47 6.61 25.18 7.47
CA ASP A 47 7.87 25.01 8.21
C ASP A 47 8.44 23.59 8.07
N ASP A 48 7.58 22.61 7.74
CA ASP A 48 7.99 21.20 7.71
C ASP A 48 7.02 20.38 6.85
N ILE A 49 7.54 19.46 6.06
CA ILE A 49 6.77 18.50 5.27
C ILE A 49 7.25 17.09 5.60
N VAL A 50 6.34 16.26 6.13
CA VAL A 50 6.58 14.85 6.40
C VAL A 50 5.76 14.03 5.41
N VAL A 51 6.41 13.13 4.70
CA VAL A 51 5.75 12.22 3.74
C VAL A 51 5.91 10.79 4.25
N THR A 52 4.80 10.05 4.37
CA THR A 52 4.82 8.61 4.63
C THR A 52 4.77 7.84 3.32
N LEU A 53 5.33 6.64 3.32
CA LEU A 53 5.29 5.72 2.19
C LEU A 53 4.91 4.33 2.68
N ASP A 54 3.84 3.79 2.14
CA ASP A 54 3.55 2.36 2.22
C ASP A 54 4.65 1.60 1.48
N SER A 55 5.28 0.63 2.14
CA SER A 55 6.50 0.00 1.64
C SER A 55 6.50 -1.50 1.83
N HIS A 56 6.53 -2.25 0.74
CA HIS A 56 6.38 -3.69 0.75
C HIS A 56 7.49 -4.42 -0.01
N ALA A 57 7.74 -5.67 0.41
CA ALA A 57 8.39 -6.64 -0.44
C ALA A 57 7.40 -7.19 -1.48
N SER A 58 7.90 -7.82 -2.55
CA SER A 58 7.06 -8.43 -3.59
C SER A 58 6.24 -9.61 -3.09
N VAL A 59 6.64 -10.24 -1.97
CA VAL A 59 5.98 -11.39 -1.37
C VAL A 59 5.75 -11.14 0.11
N GLY A 60 4.50 -11.20 0.52
CA GLY A 60 4.06 -11.11 1.91
C GLY A 60 2.78 -11.92 2.09
N ILE A 61 2.50 -12.39 3.32
CA ILE A 61 1.32 -13.21 3.62
C ILE A 61 0.01 -12.50 3.28
N GLU A 62 0.01 -11.18 3.32
CA GLU A 62 -1.11 -10.32 2.96
C GLU A 62 -1.23 -10.04 1.45
N ARG A 63 -0.39 -10.66 0.60
CA ARG A 63 -0.30 -10.40 -0.84
C ARG A 63 -0.77 -11.57 -1.69
N THR A 64 -1.37 -11.29 -2.83
CA THR A 64 -1.73 -12.30 -3.84
C THR A 64 -0.54 -13.16 -4.28
N SER A 65 0.68 -12.62 -4.26
CA SER A 65 1.91 -13.33 -4.60
C SER A 65 2.27 -14.47 -3.66
N PHE A 66 1.74 -14.48 -2.43
CA PHE A 66 2.00 -15.52 -1.43
C PHE A 66 1.10 -16.75 -1.63
N TRP A 67 -0.13 -16.58 -2.14
CA TRP A 67 -1.18 -17.57 -2.12
C TRP A 67 -1.45 -18.22 -3.46
N LEU A 68 -1.92 -19.47 -3.40
CA LEU A 68 -2.54 -20.20 -4.49
C LEU A 68 -3.85 -20.80 -3.96
N ASP A 69 -4.82 -21.03 -4.86
CA ASP A 69 -6.00 -21.82 -4.55
C ASP A 69 -5.69 -23.32 -4.49
N GLY A 70 -6.69 -24.14 -4.20
CA GLY A 70 -6.56 -25.61 -4.11
C GLY A 70 -6.14 -26.27 -5.42
N GLN A 71 -6.40 -25.65 -6.58
CA GLN A 71 -5.99 -26.12 -7.91
C GLN A 71 -4.60 -25.61 -8.31
N GLY A 72 -4.01 -24.69 -7.54
CA GLY A 72 -2.71 -24.11 -7.83
C GLY A 72 -2.75 -22.84 -8.70
N ALA A 73 -3.92 -22.26 -8.91
CA ALA A 73 -4.08 -20.99 -9.59
C ALA A 73 -3.83 -19.80 -8.63
N PRO A 74 -3.43 -18.63 -9.15
CA PRO A 74 -3.29 -17.41 -8.35
C PRO A 74 -4.61 -16.99 -7.69
N VAL A 75 -4.54 -16.57 -6.44
CA VAL A 75 -5.68 -16.01 -5.70
C VAL A 75 -5.95 -14.58 -6.16
N ALA A 76 -7.22 -14.22 -6.34
CA ALA A 76 -7.61 -12.86 -6.72
C ALA A 76 -7.38 -11.87 -5.57
N PRO A 77 -7.11 -10.59 -5.87
CA PRO A 77 -7.10 -9.53 -4.86
C PRO A 77 -8.42 -9.47 -4.07
N PHE A 78 -8.31 -9.05 -2.82
CA PHE A 78 -9.42 -8.88 -1.87
C PHE A 78 -10.13 -10.19 -1.47
N THR A 79 -9.54 -11.34 -1.78
CA THR A 79 -10.02 -12.64 -1.30
C THR A 79 -9.79 -12.73 0.21
N PRO A 80 -10.84 -13.00 1.01
CA PRO A 80 -10.65 -13.37 2.41
C PRO A 80 -10.11 -14.80 2.50
N ILE A 81 -9.21 -15.05 3.45
CA ILE A 81 -8.65 -16.38 3.71
C ILE A 81 -8.68 -16.64 5.22
N THR A 82 -9.30 -17.74 5.61
CA THR A 82 -9.42 -18.20 7.00
C THR A 82 -8.47 -19.35 7.30
N ALA A 83 -8.19 -19.58 8.59
CA ALA A 83 -7.42 -20.72 9.05
C ALA A 83 -8.11 -22.05 8.68
N ALA A 84 -9.45 -22.10 8.72
CA ALA A 84 -10.22 -23.27 8.33
C ALA A 84 -10.09 -23.60 6.84
N GLU A 85 -10.15 -22.60 5.96
CA GLU A 85 -9.99 -22.78 4.51
C GLU A 85 -8.57 -23.22 4.14
N LEU A 86 -7.53 -22.66 4.80
CA LEU A 86 -6.16 -23.15 4.64
C LEU A 86 -6.03 -24.62 5.09
N ALA A 87 -6.57 -24.97 6.27
CA ALA A 87 -6.53 -26.34 6.78
C ALA A 87 -7.28 -27.33 5.89
N ALA A 88 -8.37 -26.89 5.24
CA ALA A 88 -9.14 -27.67 4.27
C ALA A 88 -8.49 -27.78 2.87
N GLY A 89 -7.37 -27.05 2.63
CA GLY A 89 -6.68 -27.06 1.35
C GLY A 89 -7.36 -26.25 0.24
N GLN A 90 -8.32 -25.37 0.58
CA GLN A 90 -8.95 -24.45 -0.37
C GLN A 90 -7.98 -23.38 -0.84
N TYR A 91 -7.09 -22.95 0.05
CA TYR A 91 -5.95 -22.08 -0.24
C TYR A 91 -4.66 -22.71 0.30
N ARG A 92 -3.54 -22.34 -0.28
CA ARG A 92 -2.22 -22.76 0.18
C ARG A 92 -1.15 -21.72 -0.11
N PRO A 93 -0.09 -21.62 0.70
CA PRO A 93 1.08 -20.81 0.33
C PRO A 93 1.72 -21.33 -0.97
N ARG A 94 2.21 -20.44 -1.80
CA ARG A 94 2.99 -20.79 -3.02
C ARG A 94 4.19 -21.66 -2.66
N HIS A 95 4.82 -21.42 -1.52
CA HIS A 95 5.90 -22.24 -0.98
C HIS A 95 5.36 -23.12 0.14
N ALA A 96 5.23 -24.42 -0.10
CA ALA A 96 4.62 -25.38 0.84
C ALA A 96 5.27 -25.38 2.24
N ARG A 97 6.59 -25.08 2.36
CA ARG A 97 7.31 -24.95 3.64
C ARG A 97 6.76 -23.85 4.55
N ARG A 98 5.95 -22.94 4.03
CA ARG A 98 5.32 -21.84 4.79
C ARG A 98 3.93 -22.19 5.32
N ALA A 99 3.44 -23.42 5.10
CA ALA A 99 2.05 -23.78 5.45
C ALA A 99 1.77 -23.69 6.96
N ASP A 100 2.66 -24.22 7.79
CA ASP A 100 2.48 -24.19 9.25
C ASP A 100 2.56 -22.77 9.82
N GLU A 101 3.49 -21.95 9.30
CA GLU A 101 3.63 -20.54 9.66
C GLU A 101 2.39 -19.74 9.27
N ALA A 102 1.87 -19.95 8.06
CA ALA A 102 0.67 -19.28 7.58
C ALA A 102 -0.56 -19.69 8.40
N LEU A 103 -0.70 -20.97 8.75
CA LEU A 103 -1.80 -21.45 9.59
C LEU A 103 -1.74 -20.86 11.00
N ALA A 104 -0.56 -20.80 11.60
CA ALA A 104 -0.37 -20.18 12.91
C ALA A 104 -0.72 -18.68 12.89
N TYR A 105 -0.29 -17.97 11.84
CA TYR A 105 -0.63 -16.56 11.65
C TYR A 105 -2.14 -16.33 11.54
N LEU A 106 -2.84 -17.10 10.68
CA LEU A 106 -4.28 -16.93 10.49
C LEU A 106 -5.06 -17.20 11.79
N LYS A 107 -4.69 -18.25 12.53
CA LYS A 107 -5.29 -18.55 13.84
C LYS A 107 -5.09 -17.39 14.82
N ALA A 108 -3.86 -16.89 14.94
CA ALA A 108 -3.57 -15.78 15.83
C ALA A 108 -4.32 -14.49 15.45
N LEU A 109 -4.54 -14.26 14.15
CA LEU A 109 -5.33 -13.13 13.65
C LEU A 109 -6.82 -13.27 14.02
N GLU A 110 -7.39 -14.46 13.85
CA GLU A 110 -8.78 -14.76 14.18
C GLU A 110 -9.03 -14.73 15.70
N ASP A 111 -8.12 -15.31 16.49
CA ASP A 111 -8.18 -15.29 17.96
C ASP A 111 -8.04 -13.86 18.54
N GLY A 112 -7.35 -12.98 17.82
CA GLY A 112 -7.08 -11.60 18.22
C GLY A 112 -8.25 -10.61 18.02
N GLY A 113 -9.45 -11.07 17.64
CA GLY A 113 -10.64 -10.22 17.56
C GLY A 113 -11.43 -10.30 16.25
N GLU A 114 -11.80 -11.48 15.83
CA GLU A 114 -12.69 -11.74 14.66
C GLU A 114 -12.17 -11.13 13.34
N ARG A 115 -10.87 -11.09 13.16
CA ARG A 115 -10.25 -10.55 11.96
C ARG A 115 -9.96 -11.67 10.98
N THR A 116 -10.38 -11.49 9.74
CA THR A 116 -10.03 -12.37 8.62
C THR A 116 -8.93 -11.72 7.79
N LEU A 117 -7.94 -12.49 7.36
CA LEU A 117 -6.97 -12.02 6.39
C LEU A 117 -7.68 -11.71 5.07
N VAL A 118 -7.50 -10.50 4.58
CA VAL A 118 -7.88 -10.11 3.21
C VAL A 118 -6.61 -9.95 2.40
N VAL A 119 -6.52 -10.67 1.28
CA VAL A 119 -5.34 -10.65 0.41
C VAL A 119 -5.37 -9.43 -0.49
N TRP A 120 -4.31 -8.62 -0.44
CA TRP A 120 -4.16 -7.39 -1.24
C TRP A 120 -3.44 -7.65 -2.56
N PRO A 121 -3.67 -6.83 -3.60
CA PRO A 121 -2.81 -6.84 -4.78
C PRO A 121 -1.36 -6.51 -4.38
N VAL A 122 -0.41 -6.93 -5.18
CA VAL A 122 1.00 -6.52 -4.99
C VAL A 122 1.10 -5.06 -5.38
N HIS A 123 1.39 -4.19 -4.42
CA HIS A 123 1.50 -2.74 -4.59
C HIS A 123 2.62 -2.16 -3.73
N CYS A 124 3.04 -0.95 -4.02
CA CYS A 124 4.06 -0.18 -3.29
C CYS A 124 5.32 -0.99 -2.98
N VAL A 125 5.77 -1.80 -3.96
CA VAL A 125 6.98 -2.61 -3.82
C VAL A 125 8.21 -1.70 -3.88
N LEU A 126 9.08 -1.83 -2.89
CA LEU A 126 10.32 -1.06 -2.79
C LEU A 126 11.11 -1.06 -4.10
N GLY A 127 11.50 0.12 -4.56
CA GLY A 127 12.29 0.30 -5.79
C GLY A 127 11.49 0.27 -7.10
N THR A 128 10.15 0.13 -7.05
CA THR A 128 9.29 0.20 -8.24
C THR A 128 8.73 1.60 -8.47
N TRP A 129 8.20 1.83 -9.67
CA TRP A 129 7.46 3.07 -9.99
C TRP A 129 6.27 3.27 -9.03
N GLY A 130 5.54 2.22 -8.71
CA GLY A 130 4.38 2.26 -7.83
C GLY A 130 4.67 2.77 -6.42
N HIS A 131 5.88 2.45 -5.91
CA HIS A 131 6.33 2.87 -4.59
C HIS A 131 6.71 4.36 -4.51
N ASN A 132 7.05 5.00 -5.63
CA ASN A 132 7.52 6.39 -5.62
C ASN A 132 6.37 7.38 -5.42
N ILE A 133 6.72 8.53 -4.84
CA ILE A 133 5.83 9.71 -4.74
C ILE A 133 5.41 10.13 -6.15
N VAL A 134 4.14 10.49 -6.30
CA VAL A 134 3.60 10.99 -7.57
C VAL A 134 4.36 12.24 -8.03
N PRO A 135 4.79 12.32 -9.31
CA PRO A 135 5.70 13.37 -9.77
C PRO A 135 5.21 14.80 -9.53
N VAL A 136 3.91 15.05 -9.74
CA VAL A 136 3.33 16.39 -9.56
C VAL A 136 3.54 16.93 -8.14
N LEU A 137 3.56 16.06 -7.13
CA LEU A 137 3.81 16.47 -5.75
C LEU A 137 5.31 16.45 -5.42
N ALA A 138 6.05 15.44 -5.88
CA ALA A 138 7.49 15.33 -5.65
C ALA A 138 8.23 16.58 -6.15
N ASP A 139 7.88 17.09 -7.34
CA ASP A 139 8.46 18.31 -7.92
C ASP A 139 8.20 19.55 -7.04
N ARG A 140 7.01 19.64 -6.42
CA ARG A 140 6.65 20.75 -5.54
C ARG A 140 7.35 20.71 -4.19
N ILE A 141 7.47 19.50 -3.62
CA ILE A 141 8.26 19.32 -2.39
C ILE A 141 9.72 19.69 -2.63
N ALA A 142 10.31 19.21 -3.71
CA ALA A 142 11.70 19.55 -4.06
C ALA A 142 11.90 21.07 -4.25
N ALA A 143 10.96 21.74 -4.93
CA ALA A 143 11.01 23.20 -5.09
C ALA A 143 10.90 23.93 -3.75
N TRP A 144 10.03 23.46 -2.85
CA TRP A 144 9.89 24.00 -1.49
C TRP A 144 11.19 23.82 -0.69
N GLU A 145 11.80 22.62 -0.70
CA GLU A 145 13.07 22.33 -0.01
C GLU A 145 14.20 23.26 -0.47
N MET A 146 14.26 23.56 -1.77
CA MET A 146 15.30 24.44 -2.33
C MET A 146 15.10 25.93 -1.98
N ALA A 147 13.88 26.33 -1.62
CA ALA A 147 13.53 27.72 -1.30
C ALA A 147 13.51 28.03 0.20
N SER A 148 13.64 27.00 1.05
CA SER A 148 13.51 27.06 2.52
C SER A 148 14.79 27.44 3.26
#